data_31ddf80cf73dd92c0b39867d97f26aa1
#
_entry.id   31ddf80cf73dd92c0b39867d97f26aa1
#
_cell.length_a   1.000
_cell.length_b   1.000
_cell.length_c   1.000
_cell.angle_alpha   90.00
_cell.angle_beta   90.00
_cell.angle_gamma   90.00
#
_symmetry.space_group_name_H-M   'P 1'
#
loop_
_entity.id
_entity.type
_entity.pdbx_description
1 polymer ?
#
loop_
_entity_poly.entity_id
_entity_poly.type
_entity_poly.pdbx_seq_one_letter_code
_entity_poly.pdbx_strand_id
1 'polypeptide(L)'
;QTQGGANFLYAAAPVTVKTARDRQRIFFLLRWPDDTRSLNRHLVKTDTGWIPERSVFTGPYGEDIFFEDQAALYFSRSGGCASTCHVGRASRPGRHFTGGDTADVWVWMAVSTNPTAEADDRYWAAPAGESGDGRFFDNLAAGGYRDNLDSILRFPYFVPTHRLFRDWLLYGTPGYEAYDHRADTFPLGHRIPAVLVAPSTGDRGDIEARGVWREGVWTVELSRLLATGSPTDIGFQSELYLGIAVFDNAEKKHAGHLRPLRLVME
;
A
#
# COMPACT_ATOMS: atom_id res chain seq x y z
N GLN A 1 -21.45 -9.79 0.89
CA GLN A 1 -20.98 -9.47 -0.45
C GLN A 1 -19.51 -9.10 -0.34
N THR A 2 -18.63 -9.91 -0.88
CA THR A 2 -17.23 -9.54 -1.09
C THR A 2 -17.23 -8.35 -2.03
N GLN A 3 -16.73 -7.20 -1.60
CA GLN A 3 -16.36 -6.16 -2.55
C GLN A 3 -15.11 -6.69 -3.25
N GLY A 4 -15.26 -7.17 -4.46
CA GLY A 4 -14.14 -7.68 -5.20
C GLY A 4 -13.20 -6.59 -5.66
N GLY A 5 -11.94 -6.92 -5.78
CA GLY A 5 -10.92 -6.06 -6.39
C GLY A 5 -11.33 -5.66 -7.81
N ALA A 6 -10.89 -4.49 -8.28
CA ALA A 6 -11.31 -3.95 -9.56
C ALA A 6 -10.94 -4.87 -10.73
N ASN A 7 -9.84 -5.58 -10.63
CA ASN A 7 -9.25 -6.35 -11.73
C ASN A 7 -9.23 -7.87 -11.49
N PHE A 8 -9.58 -8.34 -10.29
CA PHE A 8 -9.66 -9.79 -10.04
C PHE A 8 -10.80 -10.45 -10.83
N LEU A 9 -10.50 -11.56 -11.45
CA LEU A 9 -11.50 -12.39 -12.13
C LEU A 9 -12.63 -12.75 -11.14
N TYR A 10 -13.89 -12.49 -11.53
CA TYR A 10 -15.06 -12.60 -10.65
C TYR A 10 -15.02 -11.76 -9.37
N ALA A 11 -14.15 -10.76 -9.34
CA ALA A 11 -13.97 -9.87 -8.20
C ALA A 11 -13.61 -10.60 -6.88
N ALA A 12 -12.91 -11.74 -6.96
CA ALA A 12 -12.49 -12.53 -5.83
C ALA A 12 -11.10 -13.12 -6.06
N ALA A 13 -10.31 -13.20 -5.01
CA ALA A 13 -9.00 -13.86 -5.01
C ALA A 13 -8.90 -14.83 -3.82
N PRO A 14 -8.51 -16.10 -4.02
CA PRO A 14 -8.17 -16.98 -2.92
C PRO A 14 -6.83 -16.56 -2.32
N VAL A 15 -6.80 -16.23 -1.04
CA VAL A 15 -5.58 -15.88 -0.33
C VAL A 15 -5.23 -17.00 0.66
N THR A 16 -4.04 -17.57 0.51
CA THR A 16 -3.46 -18.46 1.52
C THR A 16 -2.70 -17.62 2.53
N VAL A 17 -2.98 -17.83 3.81
CA VAL A 17 -2.29 -17.17 4.92
C VAL A 17 -1.66 -18.20 5.81
N LYS A 18 -0.40 -17.99 6.18
CA LYS A 18 0.27 -18.73 7.24
C LYS A 18 0.81 -17.73 8.25
N THR A 19 0.75 -18.07 9.52
CA THR A 19 1.30 -17.29 10.62
C THR A 19 2.27 -18.11 11.43
N ALA A 20 3.30 -17.48 11.94
CA ALA A 20 4.24 -18.05 12.88
C ALA A 20 4.69 -16.96 13.85
N ARG A 21 5.20 -17.36 15.00
CA ARG A 21 5.86 -16.44 15.91
C ARG A 21 7.08 -17.09 16.56
N ASP A 22 8.00 -16.27 16.98
CA ASP A 22 9.03 -16.62 17.95
C ASP A 22 8.80 -15.85 19.25
N ARG A 23 9.83 -15.68 20.07
CA ARG A 23 9.73 -14.97 21.35
C ARG A 23 9.62 -13.45 21.21
N GLN A 24 9.94 -12.90 20.04
CA GLN A 24 10.07 -11.47 19.83
C GLN A 24 9.20 -10.96 18.69
N ARG A 25 8.96 -11.76 17.64
CA ARG A 25 8.33 -11.34 16.39
C ARG A 25 7.17 -12.25 16.01
N ILE A 26 6.24 -11.66 15.27
CA ILE A 26 5.21 -12.36 14.52
C ILE A 26 5.54 -12.29 13.02
N PHE A 27 5.19 -13.34 12.32
CA PHE A 27 5.43 -13.51 10.90
C PHE A 27 4.13 -13.88 10.19
N PHE A 28 3.91 -13.28 9.03
CA PHE A 28 2.82 -13.62 8.13
C PHE A 28 3.38 -13.95 6.76
N LEU A 29 2.83 -15.00 6.13
CA LEU A 29 3.06 -15.34 4.74
C LEU A 29 1.72 -15.29 4.01
N LEU A 30 1.60 -14.42 3.02
CA LEU A 30 0.45 -14.30 2.14
C LEU A 30 0.81 -14.85 0.76
N ARG A 31 -0.11 -15.60 0.15
CA ARG A 31 0.01 -16.03 -1.24
C ARG A 31 -1.33 -15.92 -1.94
N TRP A 32 -1.36 -15.29 -3.10
CA TRP A 32 -2.56 -15.19 -3.94
C TRP A 32 -2.21 -15.28 -5.42
N PRO A 33 -3.10 -15.87 -6.26
CA PRO A 33 -2.94 -15.83 -7.70
C PRO A 33 -3.19 -14.41 -8.20
N ASP A 34 -2.37 -13.99 -9.15
CA ASP A 34 -2.46 -12.72 -9.83
C ASP A 34 -1.79 -12.90 -11.21
N ASP A 35 -2.58 -12.83 -12.27
CA ASP A 35 -2.11 -13.09 -13.63
C ASP A 35 -1.13 -12.03 -14.13
N THR A 36 -1.11 -10.87 -13.49
CA THR A 36 -0.23 -9.76 -13.82
C THR A 36 0.68 -9.41 -12.65
N ARG A 37 1.82 -8.84 -12.97
CA ARG A 37 2.68 -8.15 -12.00
C ARG A 37 2.52 -6.66 -12.23
N SER A 38 1.60 -6.03 -11.53
CA SER A 38 1.31 -4.63 -11.74
C SER A 38 2.24 -3.73 -10.93
N LEU A 39 3.04 -2.92 -11.64
CA LEU A 39 3.99 -1.95 -11.10
C LEU A 39 3.69 -0.55 -11.66
N ASN A 40 2.44 -0.22 -11.83
CA ASN A 40 1.96 0.91 -12.63
C ASN A 40 2.01 2.23 -11.83
N ARG A 41 3.22 2.66 -11.49
CA ARG A 41 3.52 3.94 -10.83
C ARG A 41 4.51 4.73 -11.68
N HIS A 42 4.04 5.27 -12.82
CA HIS A 42 4.87 6.00 -13.76
C HIS A 42 4.34 7.40 -14.04
N LEU A 43 5.25 8.29 -14.42
CA LEU A 43 4.96 9.56 -15.09
C LEU A 43 5.15 9.37 -16.58
N VAL A 44 4.27 9.97 -17.36
CA VAL A 44 4.35 9.98 -18.83
C VAL A 44 4.59 11.41 -19.32
N LYS A 45 5.53 11.57 -20.23
CA LYS A 45 5.80 12.84 -20.90
C LYS A 45 4.68 13.18 -21.87
N THR A 46 4.12 14.36 -21.70
CA THR A 46 3.12 14.98 -22.60
C THR A 46 3.63 16.29 -23.16
N ASP A 47 2.89 16.89 -24.06
CA ASP A 47 3.15 18.24 -24.59
C ASP A 47 3.04 19.34 -23.54
N THR A 48 2.30 19.10 -22.46
CA THR A 48 2.10 20.06 -21.35
C THR A 48 2.95 19.74 -20.11
N GLY A 49 3.89 18.80 -20.19
CA GLY A 49 4.75 18.37 -19.08
C GLY A 49 4.60 16.90 -18.75
N TRP A 50 4.85 16.53 -17.51
CA TRP A 50 4.75 15.17 -17.04
C TRP A 50 3.47 14.97 -16.23
N ILE A 51 2.79 13.87 -16.47
CA ILE A 51 1.55 13.52 -15.76
C ILE A 51 1.64 12.09 -15.23
N PRO A 52 0.98 11.76 -14.11
CA PRO A 52 0.82 10.37 -13.69
C PRO A 52 0.12 9.57 -14.79
N GLU A 53 0.69 8.41 -15.12
CA GLU A 53 0.03 7.45 -15.99
C GLU A 53 -1.18 6.89 -15.23
N ARG A 54 -2.33 6.92 -15.87
CA ARG A 54 -3.60 6.50 -15.28
C ARG A 54 -4.43 5.72 -16.28
N SER A 55 -5.35 4.92 -15.77
CA SER A 55 -6.36 4.30 -16.61
C SER A 55 -7.26 5.36 -17.27
N VAL A 56 -7.66 5.10 -18.52
CA VAL A 56 -8.76 5.85 -19.16
C VAL A 56 -10.11 5.60 -18.48
N PHE A 57 -10.23 4.52 -17.72
CA PHE A 57 -11.39 4.19 -16.93
C PHE A 57 -11.05 4.32 -15.44
N THR A 58 -11.90 4.95 -14.69
CA THR A 58 -11.80 4.99 -13.24
C THR A 58 -12.72 3.95 -12.64
N GLY A 59 -12.28 3.34 -11.54
CA GLY A 59 -13.13 2.48 -10.75
C GLY A 59 -14.26 3.25 -10.05
N PRO A 60 -15.20 2.55 -9.41
CA PRO A 60 -16.20 3.17 -8.57
C PRO A 60 -15.53 4.11 -7.56
N TYR A 61 -16.11 5.28 -7.35
CA TYR A 61 -15.58 6.33 -6.47
C TYR A 61 -14.38 7.12 -7.02
N GLY A 62 -14.11 7.05 -8.33
CA GLY A 62 -13.07 7.83 -8.98
C GLY A 62 -11.64 7.39 -8.62
N GLU A 63 -11.49 6.13 -8.21
CA GLU A 63 -10.18 5.55 -7.93
C GLU A 63 -9.42 5.19 -9.22
N ASP A 64 -8.09 5.16 -9.14
CA ASP A 64 -7.26 4.65 -10.21
C ASP A 64 -7.28 3.11 -10.19
N ILE A 65 -7.61 2.51 -11.33
CA ILE A 65 -7.59 1.06 -11.56
C ILE A 65 -6.39 0.65 -12.42
N PHE A 66 -5.40 1.50 -12.51
CA PHE A 66 -4.10 1.28 -13.12
C PHE A 66 -3.03 1.75 -12.14
N PHE A 67 -2.64 0.86 -11.25
CA PHE A 67 -1.80 1.15 -10.09
C PHE A 67 -0.82 0.01 -9.80
N GLU A 68 -0.16 0.02 -8.67
CA GLU A 68 0.67 -1.10 -8.21
C GLU A 68 -0.15 -2.15 -7.47
N ASP A 69 0.32 -3.40 -7.47
CA ASP A 69 -0.26 -4.46 -6.64
C ASP A 69 0.05 -4.21 -5.18
N GLN A 70 -0.91 -4.56 -4.29
CA GLN A 70 -0.78 -4.33 -2.87
C GLN A 70 -1.39 -5.48 -2.06
N ALA A 71 -0.96 -5.59 -0.81
CA ALA A 71 -1.60 -6.43 0.20
C ALA A 71 -1.70 -5.68 1.52
N ALA A 72 -2.79 -5.87 2.25
CA ALA A 72 -2.98 -5.27 3.55
C ALA A 72 -3.41 -6.30 4.60
N LEU A 73 -2.86 -6.17 5.79
CA LEU A 73 -3.28 -6.83 7.01
C LEU A 73 -3.89 -5.79 7.95
N TYR A 74 -5.02 -6.13 8.53
CA TYR A 74 -5.74 -5.32 9.50
C TYR A 74 -5.85 -6.08 10.80
N PHE A 75 -5.48 -5.47 11.92
CA PHE A 75 -5.57 -6.04 13.25
C PHE A 75 -6.42 -5.15 14.14
N SER A 76 -7.32 -5.75 14.94
CA SER A 76 -8.17 -5.02 15.88
C SER A 76 -8.58 -5.92 17.04
N ARG A 77 -8.84 -5.30 18.21
CA ARG A 77 -9.44 -5.97 19.36
C ARG A 77 -10.96 -5.90 19.37
N SER A 78 -11.55 -4.93 18.68
CA SER A 78 -12.97 -4.60 18.78
C SER A 78 -13.85 -5.18 17.67
N GLY A 79 -13.29 -5.74 16.61
CA GLY A 79 -14.07 -6.32 15.52
C GLY A 79 -13.31 -6.50 14.22
N GLY A 80 -13.87 -7.31 13.34
CA GLY A 80 -13.31 -7.54 12.00
C GLY A 80 -13.43 -6.32 11.10
N CYS A 81 -12.58 -6.23 10.09
CA CYS A 81 -12.51 -5.14 9.13
C CYS A 81 -13.88 -4.82 8.48
N ALA A 82 -14.65 -5.83 8.12
CA ALA A 82 -15.96 -5.63 7.48
C ALA A 82 -16.97 -4.87 8.36
N SER A 83 -16.88 -5.00 9.68
CA SER A 83 -17.76 -4.34 10.63
C SER A 83 -17.27 -2.99 11.14
N THR A 84 -15.97 -2.71 10.95
CA THR A 84 -15.34 -1.51 11.54
C THR A 84 -14.83 -0.52 10.50
N CYS A 85 -14.40 -0.97 9.32
CA CYS A 85 -13.80 -0.09 8.33
C CYS A 85 -14.63 0.05 7.04
N HIS A 86 -15.62 -0.82 6.82
CA HIS A 86 -16.53 -0.72 5.67
C HIS A 86 -17.92 -0.18 6.04
N VAL A 87 -18.08 0.31 7.25
CA VAL A 87 -19.33 0.91 7.70
C VAL A 87 -19.49 2.28 7.08
N GLY A 88 -20.62 2.52 6.44
CA GLY A 88 -20.96 3.79 5.81
C GLY A 88 -21.67 4.75 6.75
N ARG A 89 -21.38 6.05 6.63
CA ARG A 89 -22.28 7.12 7.04
C ARG A 89 -23.03 7.61 5.81
N ALA A 90 -24.19 8.24 5.99
CA ALA A 90 -25.00 8.74 4.88
C ALA A 90 -24.23 9.63 3.90
N SER A 91 -23.27 10.42 4.39
CA SER A 91 -22.41 11.30 3.60
C SER A 91 -21.20 10.60 2.93
N ARG A 92 -20.77 9.43 3.42
CA ARG A 92 -19.60 8.70 2.93
C ARG A 92 -19.78 7.19 3.15
N PRO A 93 -20.52 6.51 2.30
CA PRO A 93 -20.77 5.08 2.46
C PRO A 93 -19.46 4.26 2.40
N GLY A 94 -19.26 3.36 3.36
CA GLY A 94 -18.19 2.38 3.34
C GLY A 94 -16.77 2.92 3.58
N ARG A 95 -16.62 4.11 4.16
CA ARG A 95 -15.30 4.77 4.30
C ARG A 95 -14.93 5.22 5.70
N HIS A 96 -15.76 4.97 6.70
CA HIS A 96 -15.48 5.40 8.07
C HIS A 96 -15.04 4.23 8.92
N PHE A 97 -13.97 4.44 9.68
CA PHE A 97 -13.62 3.56 10.76
C PHE A 97 -14.55 3.81 11.96
N THR A 98 -15.15 2.76 12.48
CA THR A 98 -16.10 2.81 13.61
C THR A 98 -15.70 1.84 14.73
N GLY A 99 -14.47 1.33 14.73
CA GLY A 99 -13.95 0.52 15.81
C GLY A 99 -13.87 1.31 17.12
N GLY A 100 -14.09 0.64 18.25
CA GLY A 100 -13.98 1.25 19.57
C GLY A 100 -12.54 1.54 19.97
N ASP A 101 -11.59 0.73 19.46
CA ASP A 101 -10.16 0.84 19.70
C ASP A 101 -9.42 1.16 18.42
N THR A 102 -8.18 1.58 18.54
CA THR A 102 -7.25 1.70 17.41
C THR A 102 -7.10 0.34 16.71
N ALA A 103 -7.17 0.33 15.39
CA ALA A 103 -6.78 -0.79 14.56
C ALA A 103 -5.42 -0.50 13.92
N ASP A 104 -4.59 -1.51 13.86
CA ASP A 104 -3.26 -1.49 13.31
C ASP A 104 -3.33 -2.05 11.87
N VAL A 105 -2.70 -1.41 10.89
CA VAL A 105 -2.88 -1.74 9.48
C VAL A 105 -1.55 -1.71 8.73
N TRP A 106 -1.10 -2.86 8.31
CA TRP A 106 0.12 -3.05 7.53
C TRP A 106 -0.19 -3.07 6.04
N VAL A 107 0.47 -2.24 5.27
CA VAL A 107 0.23 -2.16 3.81
C VAL A 107 1.53 -2.39 3.06
N TRP A 108 1.67 -3.57 2.47
CA TRP A 108 2.73 -3.83 1.52
C TRP A 108 2.31 -3.37 0.12
N MET A 109 3.23 -2.72 -0.60
CA MET A 109 3.03 -2.17 -1.95
C MET A 109 4.21 -2.54 -2.85
N ALA A 110 3.92 -3.05 -4.05
CA ALA A 110 4.92 -3.63 -4.95
C ALA A 110 6.00 -2.64 -5.43
N VAL A 111 5.67 -1.36 -5.54
CA VAL A 111 6.58 -0.28 -5.96
C VAL A 111 6.97 0.62 -4.80
N SER A 112 6.01 0.95 -3.93
CA SER A 112 6.22 2.01 -2.93
C SER A 112 6.97 1.52 -1.68
N THR A 113 6.84 0.24 -1.29
CA THR A 113 7.48 -0.27 -0.06
C THR A 113 8.35 -1.51 -0.29
N ASN A 114 7.99 -2.38 -1.24
CA ASN A 114 8.75 -3.60 -1.50
C ASN A 114 10.23 -3.38 -1.87
N PRO A 115 10.62 -2.31 -2.60
CA PRO A 115 12.02 -2.05 -2.92
C PRO A 115 12.92 -1.81 -1.70
N THR A 116 12.37 -1.34 -0.61
CA THR A 116 13.05 -1.11 0.66
C THR A 116 12.89 -2.27 1.65
N ALA A 117 12.20 -3.34 1.23
CA ALA A 117 11.89 -4.51 2.05
C ALA A 117 11.04 -4.18 3.30
N GLU A 118 10.06 -3.32 3.14
CA GLU A 118 9.18 -2.81 4.20
C GLU A 118 7.71 -2.94 3.80
N ALA A 119 6.83 -2.80 4.79
CA ALA A 119 5.43 -2.42 4.59
C ALA A 119 5.18 -1.09 5.30
N ASP A 120 4.18 -0.35 4.82
CA ASP A 120 3.77 0.93 5.37
C ASP A 120 2.90 0.67 6.61
N ASP A 121 3.34 1.10 7.78
CA ASP A 121 2.58 1.00 9.01
C ASP A 121 1.59 2.16 9.13
N ARG A 122 0.35 1.81 9.40
CA ARG A 122 -0.78 2.72 9.49
C ARG A 122 -1.68 2.32 10.65
N TYR A 123 -2.45 3.26 11.13
CA TYR A 123 -3.47 2.95 12.12
C TYR A 123 -4.81 3.59 11.78
N TRP A 124 -5.89 2.98 12.24
CA TRP A 124 -7.22 3.51 12.12
C TRP A 124 -7.82 3.69 13.50
N ALA A 125 -8.35 4.88 13.74
CA ALA A 125 -8.94 5.27 15.01
C ALA A 125 -10.23 6.06 14.78
N ALA A 126 -11.00 6.27 15.82
CA ALA A 126 -12.19 7.09 15.72
C ALA A 126 -11.83 8.48 15.16
N PRO A 127 -12.47 8.92 14.07
CA PRO A 127 -12.12 10.18 13.45
C PRO A 127 -12.46 11.35 14.38
N ALA A 128 -11.58 12.36 14.41
CA ALA A 128 -11.86 13.61 15.06
C ALA A 128 -12.91 14.39 14.24
N GLY A 129 -14.18 14.30 14.62
CA GLY A 129 -15.29 14.97 13.96
C GLY A 129 -15.88 14.22 12.74
N GLU A 130 -16.88 14.84 12.10
CA GLU A 130 -17.66 14.19 11.03
C GLU A 130 -16.95 14.09 9.67
N SER A 131 -15.91 14.87 9.44
CA SER A 131 -15.21 14.95 8.15
C SER A 131 -14.07 13.95 8.02
N GLY A 132 -13.57 13.40 9.11
CA GLY A 132 -12.48 12.43 9.11
C GLY A 132 -12.96 11.03 8.71
N ASP A 133 -12.10 10.25 8.08
CA ASP A 133 -12.36 8.83 7.78
C ASP A 133 -11.72 7.87 8.82
N GLY A 134 -10.94 8.42 9.73
CA GLY A 134 -10.29 7.67 10.81
C GLY A 134 -9.08 6.85 10.35
N ARG A 135 -8.47 7.21 9.22
CA ARG A 135 -7.30 6.52 8.65
C ARG A 135 -6.08 7.40 8.72
N PHE A 136 -5.05 6.91 9.36
CA PHE A 136 -3.83 7.66 9.64
C PHE A 136 -2.60 6.85 9.28
N PHE A 137 -1.49 7.56 9.08
CA PHE A 137 -0.16 6.96 8.95
C PHE A 137 0.56 7.05 10.29
N ASP A 138 1.38 6.07 10.59
CA ASP A 138 2.27 6.13 11.72
C ASP A 138 3.40 7.15 11.52
N ASN A 139 4.09 7.46 12.59
CA ASN A 139 5.10 8.52 12.58
C ASN A 139 6.31 8.11 11.74
N LEU A 140 6.60 8.89 10.72
CA LEU A 140 7.77 8.76 9.86
C LEU A 140 8.87 9.73 10.33
N ALA A 141 9.98 9.20 10.83
CA ALA A 141 11.13 10.02 11.22
C ALA A 141 11.96 10.44 10.00
N ALA A 142 12.19 9.51 9.06
CA ALA A 142 12.85 9.79 7.79
C ALA A 142 12.56 8.70 6.75
N GLY A 143 12.88 8.96 5.48
CA GLY A 143 12.72 8.00 4.38
C GLY A 143 11.28 7.91 3.88
N GLY A 144 10.85 6.66 3.63
CA GLY A 144 9.54 6.36 3.09
C GLY A 144 9.44 6.54 1.57
N TYR A 145 8.23 6.59 1.08
CA TYR A 145 7.97 6.86 -0.34
C TYR A 145 7.27 8.21 -0.52
N ARG A 146 7.51 8.83 -1.68
CA ARG A 146 6.89 10.09 -2.07
C ARG A 146 6.76 10.18 -3.58
N ASP A 147 5.85 11.03 -4.04
CA ASP A 147 5.71 11.29 -5.46
C ASP A 147 6.95 11.95 -6.05
N ASN A 148 7.34 11.52 -7.24
CA ASN A 148 8.41 12.08 -8.05
C ASN A 148 7.88 13.17 -8.99
N LEU A 149 6.92 13.97 -8.55
CA LEU A 149 6.29 15.01 -9.37
C LEU A 149 6.00 16.25 -8.55
N ASP A 150 6.48 17.39 -9.03
CA ASP A 150 5.94 18.69 -8.64
C ASP A 150 4.56 18.86 -9.31
N SER A 151 3.51 18.86 -8.50
CA SER A 151 2.13 18.91 -8.99
C SER A 151 1.75 20.25 -9.62
N ILE A 152 2.47 21.33 -9.31
CA ILE A 152 2.24 22.69 -9.82
C ILE A 152 2.97 22.88 -11.15
N LEU A 153 4.26 22.59 -11.15
CA LEU A 153 5.11 22.77 -12.32
C LEU A 153 4.99 21.63 -13.33
N ARG A 154 4.44 20.49 -12.93
CA ARG A 154 4.38 19.26 -13.72
C ARG A 154 5.73 18.77 -14.20
N PHE A 155 6.75 18.92 -13.37
CA PHE A 155 8.09 18.41 -13.58
C PHE A 155 8.41 17.33 -12.57
N PRO A 156 9.08 16.24 -12.98
CA PRO A 156 9.61 15.28 -12.03
C PRO A 156 10.74 15.93 -11.23
N TYR A 157 10.94 15.51 -10.00
CA TYR A 157 12.11 15.92 -9.22
C TYR A 157 13.39 15.26 -9.74
N PHE A 158 13.28 14.01 -10.18
CA PHE A 158 14.40 13.20 -10.66
C PHE A 158 14.02 12.37 -11.88
N VAL A 159 15.02 12.07 -12.69
CA VAL A 159 14.90 11.18 -13.85
C VAL A 159 15.99 10.10 -13.81
N PRO A 160 15.75 8.89 -14.36
CA PRO A 160 16.77 7.88 -14.48
C PRO A 160 17.94 8.36 -15.35
N THR A 161 19.17 8.16 -14.89
CA THR A 161 20.34 8.38 -15.73
C THR A 161 20.33 7.41 -16.91
N HIS A 162 20.87 7.83 -18.06
CA HIS A 162 20.94 7.02 -19.27
C HIS A 162 19.59 6.54 -19.81
N ARG A 163 18.49 7.17 -19.38
CA ARG A 163 17.11 6.86 -19.81
C ARG A 163 16.72 5.39 -19.65
N LEU A 164 17.33 4.70 -18.68
CA LEU A 164 16.98 3.32 -18.37
C LEU A 164 15.58 3.28 -17.76
N PHE A 165 14.75 2.38 -18.28
CA PHE A 165 13.43 2.15 -17.66
C PHE A 165 13.60 1.54 -16.28
N ARG A 166 12.88 2.10 -15.30
CA ARG A 166 12.81 1.61 -13.93
C ARG A 166 11.39 1.80 -13.40
N ASP A 167 10.98 0.94 -12.51
CA ASP A 167 9.66 1.05 -11.88
C ASP A 167 9.67 2.02 -10.68
N TRP A 168 10.83 2.22 -10.04
CA TRP A 168 11.03 3.14 -8.91
C TRP A 168 12.44 3.74 -8.93
N LEU A 169 12.62 4.82 -8.16
CA LEU A 169 13.92 5.42 -7.89
C LEU A 169 14.25 5.27 -6.40
N LEU A 170 15.30 4.52 -6.09
CA LEU A 170 15.80 4.38 -4.71
C LEU A 170 16.66 5.57 -4.36
N TYR A 171 16.15 6.43 -3.46
CA TYR A 171 16.81 7.66 -3.07
C TYR A 171 18.19 7.39 -2.41
N GLY A 172 19.20 8.20 -2.77
CA GLY A 172 20.56 8.04 -2.27
C GLY A 172 21.40 6.99 -3.00
N THR A 173 20.87 6.33 -4.05
CA THR A 173 21.64 5.38 -4.87
C THR A 173 22.02 5.96 -6.23
N PRO A 174 23.07 5.46 -6.90
CA PRO A 174 23.36 5.84 -8.29
C PRO A 174 22.22 5.42 -9.24
N GLY A 175 22.10 6.14 -10.34
CA GLY A 175 21.20 5.76 -11.45
C GLY A 175 20.05 6.71 -11.69
N TYR A 176 20.03 7.85 -11.01
CA TYR A 176 19.13 8.96 -11.33
C TYR A 176 19.82 10.31 -11.08
N GLU A 177 19.27 11.35 -11.69
CA GLU A 177 19.74 12.72 -11.60
C GLU A 177 18.57 13.69 -11.43
N ALA A 178 18.87 14.90 -10.93
CA ALA A 178 17.86 15.95 -10.84
C ALA A 178 17.36 16.32 -12.23
N TYR A 179 16.05 16.46 -12.37
CA TYR A 179 15.47 16.85 -13.65
C TYR A 179 15.72 18.33 -13.95
N ASP A 180 16.25 18.61 -15.13
CA ASP A 180 16.37 19.97 -15.68
C ASP A 180 15.43 20.11 -16.89
N HIS A 181 14.38 20.92 -16.74
CA HIS A 181 13.40 21.15 -17.79
C HIS A 181 13.98 21.87 -19.01
N ARG A 182 15.11 22.58 -18.87
CA ARG A 182 15.79 23.28 -19.97
C ARG A 182 16.60 22.33 -20.85
N ALA A 183 17.02 21.21 -20.26
CA ALA A 183 17.74 20.15 -20.94
C ALA A 183 16.84 18.96 -21.31
N ASP A 184 15.53 19.12 -21.17
CA ASP A 184 14.57 18.04 -21.42
C ASP A 184 14.51 17.68 -22.91
N THR A 185 14.99 16.50 -23.21
CA THR A 185 14.96 15.90 -24.57
C THR A 185 14.18 14.57 -24.59
N PHE A 186 13.38 14.31 -23.56
CA PHE A 186 12.55 13.11 -23.53
C PHE A 186 11.42 13.19 -24.57
N PRO A 187 11.21 12.15 -25.38
CA PRO A 187 10.13 12.15 -26.36
C PRO A 187 8.75 12.07 -25.68
N LEU A 188 7.70 12.52 -26.35
CA LEU A 188 6.32 12.33 -25.92
C LEU A 188 6.03 10.85 -25.73
N GLY A 189 5.29 10.51 -24.67
CA GLY A 189 5.00 9.13 -24.28
C GLY A 189 6.12 8.43 -23.51
N HIS A 190 7.28 9.07 -23.30
CA HIS A 190 8.34 8.48 -22.47
C HIS A 190 7.87 8.31 -21.03
N ARG A 191 8.22 7.18 -20.42
CA ARG A 191 7.81 6.79 -19.07
C ARG A 191 8.99 6.83 -18.12
N ILE A 192 8.79 7.38 -16.93
CA ILE A 192 9.73 7.37 -15.81
C ILE A 192 9.01 7.01 -14.51
N PRO A 193 9.73 6.57 -13.47
CA PRO A 193 9.11 6.29 -12.18
C PRO A 193 8.40 7.52 -11.59
N ALA A 194 7.18 7.29 -11.11
CA ALA A 194 6.41 8.30 -10.38
C ALA A 194 6.70 8.31 -8.88
N VAL A 195 7.52 7.38 -8.38
CA VAL A 195 7.76 7.18 -6.95
C VAL A 195 9.25 7.22 -6.65
N LEU A 196 9.61 8.01 -5.66
CA LEU A 196 10.90 7.99 -4.98
C LEU A 196 10.75 7.17 -3.70
N VAL A 197 11.61 6.21 -3.46
CA VAL A 197 11.57 5.35 -2.29
C VAL A 197 12.89 5.44 -1.51
N ALA A 198 12.80 5.37 -0.20
CA ALA A 198 13.93 5.26 0.71
C ALA A 198 13.51 4.42 1.92
N PRO A 199 14.43 3.71 2.58
CA PRO A 199 14.09 3.00 3.81
C PRO A 199 13.42 3.92 4.83
N SER A 200 12.28 3.50 5.37
CA SER A 200 11.54 4.23 6.39
C SER A 200 12.21 4.08 7.75
N THR A 201 12.14 5.11 8.58
CA THR A 201 12.53 5.05 9.99
C THR A 201 11.45 5.68 10.88
N GLY A 202 11.41 5.30 12.14
CA GLY A 202 10.31 5.60 13.05
C GLY A 202 9.26 4.47 13.02
N ASP A 203 8.13 4.69 13.67
CA ASP A 203 7.07 3.68 13.82
C ASP A 203 6.58 3.17 12.46
N ARG A 204 6.48 4.06 11.47
CA ARG A 204 6.01 3.71 10.12
C ARG A 204 6.91 2.71 9.38
N GLY A 205 8.17 2.54 9.78
CA GLY A 205 9.16 1.68 9.13
C GLY A 205 9.51 0.41 9.91
N ASP A 206 8.73 0.00 10.89
CA ASP A 206 9.09 -1.11 11.77
C ASP A 206 8.58 -2.48 11.27
N ILE A 207 7.84 -2.51 10.16
CA ILE A 207 7.37 -3.73 9.51
C ILE A 207 8.33 -4.13 8.40
N GLU A 208 9.08 -5.20 8.60
CA GLU A 208 9.83 -5.83 7.54
C GLU A 208 8.90 -6.60 6.62
N ALA A 209 9.01 -6.38 5.30
CA ALA A 209 8.18 -7.07 4.34
C ALA A 209 8.89 -7.30 3.01
N ARG A 210 8.65 -8.45 2.38
CA ARG A 210 9.17 -8.75 1.05
C ARG A 210 8.17 -9.51 0.21
N GLY A 211 7.86 -8.97 -0.96
CA GLY A 211 7.00 -9.60 -1.96
C GLY A 211 7.77 -10.06 -3.19
N VAL A 212 7.41 -11.24 -3.69
CA VAL A 212 7.93 -11.81 -4.94
C VAL A 212 6.74 -12.31 -5.77
N TRP A 213 6.63 -11.82 -7.00
CA TRP A 213 5.72 -12.37 -7.99
C TRP A 213 6.45 -13.40 -8.86
N ARG A 214 5.87 -14.58 -8.96
CA ARG A 214 6.41 -15.64 -9.81
C ARG A 214 5.28 -16.49 -10.35
N GLU A 215 5.30 -16.71 -11.68
CA GLU A 215 4.40 -17.65 -12.35
C GLU A 215 2.92 -17.41 -12.02
N GLY A 216 2.48 -16.13 -12.03
CA GLY A 216 1.08 -15.80 -11.75
C GLY A 216 0.70 -15.83 -10.27
N VAL A 217 1.67 -15.76 -9.36
CA VAL A 217 1.41 -15.80 -7.91
C VAL A 217 2.28 -14.78 -7.18
N TRP A 218 1.66 -13.94 -6.39
CA TRP A 218 2.35 -13.17 -5.37
C TRP A 218 2.60 -14.01 -4.12
N THR A 219 3.78 -13.87 -3.56
CA THR A 219 4.15 -14.38 -2.23
C THR A 219 4.75 -13.22 -1.46
N VAL A 220 4.13 -12.83 -0.34
CA VAL A 220 4.55 -11.72 0.49
C VAL A 220 4.76 -12.20 1.92
N GLU A 221 5.94 -11.95 2.45
CA GLU A 221 6.29 -12.19 3.84
C GLU A 221 6.32 -10.85 4.58
N LEU A 222 5.73 -10.82 5.77
CA LEU A 222 5.74 -9.65 6.65
C LEU A 222 6.12 -10.07 8.07
N SER A 223 6.83 -9.21 8.78
CA SER A 223 7.14 -9.45 10.20
C SER A 223 7.30 -8.15 10.97
N ARG A 224 6.90 -8.17 12.25
CA ARG A 224 7.11 -7.08 13.20
C ARG A 224 7.34 -7.63 14.61
N LEU A 225 7.88 -6.83 15.48
CA LEU A 225 7.95 -7.15 16.91
C LEU A 225 6.56 -7.41 17.50
N LEU A 226 6.46 -8.35 18.43
CA LEU A 226 5.22 -8.64 19.15
C LEU A 226 4.71 -7.44 19.97
N ALA A 227 5.61 -6.57 20.36
CA ALA A 227 5.34 -5.30 21.02
C ALA A 227 6.41 -4.29 20.60
N THR A 228 6.01 -3.16 20.02
CA THR A 228 6.89 -2.11 19.53
C THR A 228 7.07 -0.98 20.53
N GLY A 229 6.06 -0.78 21.41
CA GLY A 229 5.98 0.37 22.31
C GLY A 229 5.27 1.58 21.70
N SER A 230 4.92 1.54 20.42
CA SER A 230 4.11 2.58 19.77
C SER A 230 2.68 2.56 20.32
N PRO A 231 2.05 3.72 20.57
CA PRO A 231 0.66 3.79 21.02
C PRO A 231 -0.36 3.47 19.91
N THR A 232 0.06 3.46 18.67
CA THR A 232 -0.78 3.19 17.50
C THR A 232 -0.75 1.73 17.08
N ASP A 233 0.24 0.99 17.55
CA ASP A 233 0.42 -0.43 17.26
C ASP A 233 -0.36 -1.35 18.20
N ILE A 234 -0.83 -2.44 17.65
CA ILE A 234 -1.41 -3.52 18.44
C ILE A 234 -0.34 -4.54 18.80
N GLY A 235 -0.16 -4.77 20.11
CA GLY A 235 0.69 -5.86 20.60
C GLY A 235 0.01 -7.23 20.41
N PHE A 236 0.80 -8.22 19.98
CA PHE A 236 0.35 -9.58 19.67
C PHE A 236 0.45 -10.52 20.89
N GLN A 237 -0.15 -10.13 22.02
CA GLN A 237 -0.15 -10.93 23.26
C GLN A 237 -1.50 -11.55 23.57
N SER A 238 -2.54 -11.22 22.83
CA SER A 238 -3.90 -11.71 23.04
C SER A 238 -4.57 -12.01 21.69
N GLU A 239 -5.75 -12.61 21.76
CA GLU A 239 -6.58 -12.82 20.58
C GLU A 239 -6.95 -11.50 19.90
N LEU A 240 -6.87 -11.48 18.57
CA LEU A 240 -7.18 -10.33 17.72
C LEU A 240 -8.11 -10.74 16.59
N TYR A 241 -8.83 -9.76 16.06
CA TYR A 241 -9.46 -9.88 14.75
C TYR A 241 -8.45 -9.54 13.66
N LEU A 242 -8.39 -10.40 12.65
CA LEU A 242 -7.54 -10.24 11.46
C LEU A 242 -8.40 -9.99 10.23
N GLY A 243 -8.07 -8.94 9.49
CA GLY A 243 -8.56 -8.64 8.15
C GLY A 243 -7.44 -8.76 7.13
N ILE A 244 -7.77 -9.24 5.93
CA ILE A 244 -6.82 -9.40 4.83
C ILE A 244 -7.44 -8.81 3.58
N ALA A 245 -6.67 -8.02 2.86
CA ALA A 245 -7.04 -7.48 1.58
C ALA A 245 -5.89 -7.61 0.58
N VAL A 246 -6.21 -7.89 -0.68
CA VAL A 246 -5.27 -7.87 -1.79
C VAL A 246 -5.82 -6.98 -2.91
N PHE A 247 -4.91 -6.27 -3.58
CA PHE A 247 -5.23 -5.31 -4.61
C PHE A 247 -4.50 -5.72 -5.88
N ASP A 248 -5.22 -5.82 -6.96
CA ASP A 248 -4.68 -6.07 -8.29
C ASP A 248 -4.82 -4.79 -9.11
N ASN A 249 -3.68 -4.16 -9.41
CA ASN A 249 -3.61 -2.99 -10.27
C ASN A 249 -4.59 -1.87 -9.86
N ALA A 250 -4.87 -1.70 -8.59
CA ALA A 250 -5.88 -0.78 -8.08
C ALA A 250 -5.42 0.00 -6.84
N GLU A 251 -5.75 1.29 -6.79
CA GLU A 251 -5.36 2.20 -5.69
C GLU A 251 -6.09 1.87 -4.38
N LYS A 252 -7.39 1.63 -4.45
CA LYS A 252 -8.25 1.51 -3.25
C LYS A 252 -9.08 0.25 -3.25
N LYS A 253 -9.56 -0.18 -4.42
CA LYS A 253 -10.46 -1.30 -4.51
C LYS A 253 -9.72 -2.62 -4.39
N HIS A 254 -10.19 -3.46 -3.49
CA HIS A 254 -9.50 -4.68 -3.09
C HIS A 254 -10.47 -5.86 -2.98
N ALA A 255 -9.92 -7.06 -3.11
CA ALA A 255 -10.58 -8.27 -2.66
C ALA A 255 -10.32 -8.46 -1.15
N GLY A 256 -11.37 -8.59 -0.38
CA GLY A 256 -11.32 -8.81 1.06
C GLY A 256 -12.37 -9.81 1.51
N HIS A 257 -12.33 -10.23 2.76
CA HIS A 257 -13.31 -11.16 3.31
C HIS A 257 -14.25 -10.49 4.31
N LEU A 258 -15.51 -10.93 4.35
CA LEU A 258 -16.54 -10.37 5.24
C LEU A 258 -16.57 -11.04 6.61
N ARG A 259 -16.19 -12.32 6.68
CA ARG A 259 -16.17 -13.04 7.96
C ARG A 259 -14.91 -12.67 8.72
N PRO A 260 -15.02 -12.22 9.99
CA PRO A 260 -13.83 -11.95 10.78
C PRO A 260 -13.01 -13.23 10.95
N LEU A 261 -11.71 -13.12 10.77
CA LEU A 261 -10.76 -14.14 11.18
C LEU A 261 -10.31 -13.81 12.60
N ARG A 262 -10.04 -14.85 13.38
CA ARG A 262 -9.48 -14.71 14.73
C ARG A 262 -8.04 -15.21 14.70
N LEU A 263 -7.14 -14.37 15.13
CA LEU A 263 -5.75 -14.70 15.34
C LEU A 263 -5.58 -15.03 16.83
N VAL A 264 -5.31 -16.29 17.12
CA VAL A 264 -5.13 -16.79 18.49
C VAL A 264 -3.65 -17.06 18.69
N MET A 265 -3.10 -16.54 19.78
CA MET A 265 -1.71 -16.74 20.18
C MET A 265 -1.60 -17.98 21.07
N GLU A 266 -0.94 -19.03 20.58
CA GLU A 266 -0.62 -20.26 21.34
C GLU A 266 0.79 -20.21 21.91
#